data_1cd1a859600dabdbfbb3081d5c670936
#
_entry.id   1cd1a859600dabdbfbb3081d5c670936
#
_cell.length_a   1.000
_cell.length_b   1.000
_cell.length_c   1.000
_cell.angle_alpha   90.00
_cell.angle_beta   90.00
_cell.angle_gamma   90.00
#
_symmetry.space_group_name_H-M   'P 1'
#
loop_
_entity.id
_entity.type
_entity.pdbx_description
1 polymer ?
#
loop_
_entity_poly.entity_id
_entity_poly.type
_entity_poly.pdbx_seq_one_letter_code
_entity_poly.pdbx_strand_id
1 'polypeptide(L)'
;ATQRILSEISGYSLGNVNAIVQNLVEKNYINEDLMVTENGLCELQRTSPHNAVILAAGYGMRMVPINLEKPKGLLEARGEVLIERLIRQLHDAGIHEIYIVVGFMKECYEYLIDKFNVQLIVNEKYAAKNNLYSLYRAEKHLT
;
A
#
# COMPACT_ATOMS: atom_id res chain seq x y z
N ALA A 1 10.72 -18.63 -17.99
CA ALA A 1 9.80 -17.75 -18.75
C ALA A 1 10.49 -17.26 -20.03
N THR A 2 9.75 -17.07 -21.12
CA THR A 2 10.31 -16.50 -22.33
C THR A 2 10.00 -15.00 -22.39
N GLN A 3 10.82 -14.22 -23.12
CA GLN A 3 10.58 -12.79 -23.29
C GLN A 3 9.23 -12.49 -23.96
N ARG A 4 8.67 -13.41 -24.75
CA ARG A 4 7.31 -13.29 -25.32
C ARG A 4 6.24 -13.33 -24.24
N ILE A 5 6.35 -14.26 -23.29
CA ILE A 5 5.42 -14.35 -22.16
C ILE A 5 5.51 -13.09 -21.30
N LEU A 6 6.74 -12.58 -21.05
CA LEU A 6 6.92 -11.32 -20.32
C LEU A 6 6.30 -10.13 -21.05
N SER A 7 6.38 -10.08 -22.40
CA SER A 7 5.73 -9.05 -23.21
C SER A 7 4.20 -9.11 -23.09
N GLU A 8 3.62 -10.30 -23.15
CA GLU A 8 2.17 -10.53 -23.03
C GLU A 8 1.66 -10.11 -21.64
N ILE A 9 2.36 -10.49 -20.57
CA ILE A 9 1.95 -10.20 -19.19
C ILE A 9 2.12 -8.71 -18.86
N SER A 10 3.23 -8.10 -19.29
CA SER A 10 3.57 -6.71 -18.96
C SER A 10 2.90 -5.67 -19.86
N GLY A 11 2.42 -6.08 -21.04
CA GLY A 11 1.88 -5.15 -22.04
C GLY A 11 2.95 -4.33 -22.79
N TYR A 12 4.24 -4.56 -22.51
CA TYR A 12 5.33 -3.91 -23.25
C TYR A 12 5.62 -4.60 -24.58
N SER A 13 6.12 -3.85 -25.56
CA SER A 13 6.59 -4.43 -26.82
C SER A 13 7.77 -5.38 -26.59
N LEU A 14 7.92 -6.39 -27.43
CA LEU A 14 9.02 -7.36 -27.32
C LEU A 14 10.41 -6.68 -27.37
N GLY A 15 10.55 -5.60 -28.15
CA GLY A 15 11.77 -4.81 -28.20
C GLY A 15 12.11 -4.15 -26.87
N ASN A 16 11.11 -3.57 -26.20
CA ASN A 16 11.28 -2.97 -24.88
C ASN A 16 11.61 -4.04 -23.83
N VAL A 17 10.93 -5.18 -23.85
CA VAL A 17 11.22 -6.30 -22.94
C VAL A 17 12.66 -6.77 -23.13
N ASN A 18 13.12 -6.93 -24.38
CA ASN A 18 14.49 -7.34 -24.65
C ASN A 18 15.51 -6.33 -24.10
N ALA A 19 15.31 -5.03 -24.32
CA ALA A 19 16.19 -3.99 -23.80
C ALA A 19 16.22 -3.97 -22.27
N ILE A 20 15.08 -4.15 -21.60
CA ILE A 20 14.99 -4.23 -20.12
C ILE A 20 15.72 -5.47 -19.63
N VAL A 21 15.49 -6.64 -20.23
CA VAL A 21 16.16 -7.90 -19.86
C VAL A 21 17.66 -7.78 -19.99
N GLN A 22 18.20 -7.24 -21.08
CA GLN A 22 19.64 -7.01 -21.25
C GLN A 22 20.20 -6.11 -20.14
N ASN A 23 19.56 -5.01 -19.83
CA ASN A 23 19.97 -4.10 -18.76
C ASN A 23 19.99 -4.80 -17.39
N LEU A 24 18.99 -5.64 -17.09
CA LEU A 24 18.93 -6.40 -15.84
C LEU A 24 20.01 -7.48 -15.75
N VAL A 25 20.36 -8.13 -16.86
CA VAL A 25 21.49 -9.09 -16.94
C VAL A 25 22.82 -8.36 -16.76
N GLU A 26 23.04 -7.24 -17.44
CA GLU A 26 24.26 -6.41 -17.28
C GLU A 26 24.48 -5.96 -15.83
N LYS A 27 23.39 -5.62 -15.13
CA LYS A 27 23.43 -5.27 -13.69
C LYS A 27 23.53 -6.48 -12.76
N ASN A 28 23.55 -7.67 -13.31
CA ASN A 28 23.54 -8.91 -12.55
C ASN A 28 22.35 -9.04 -11.58
N TYR A 29 21.18 -8.51 -11.97
CA TYR A 29 19.93 -8.65 -11.21
C TYR A 29 19.18 -9.92 -11.61
N ILE A 30 19.34 -10.36 -12.85
CA ILE A 30 18.85 -11.64 -13.37
C ILE A 30 19.99 -12.35 -14.12
N ASN A 31 19.92 -13.68 -14.22
CA ASN A 31 20.83 -14.47 -15.03
C ASN A 31 20.29 -14.66 -16.47
N GLU A 32 21.06 -15.34 -17.32
CA GLU A 32 20.69 -15.63 -18.71
C GLU A 32 19.40 -16.48 -18.83
N ASP A 33 19.08 -17.28 -17.82
CA ASP A 33 17.86 -18.08 -17.71
C ASP A 33 16.65 -17.27 -17.22
N LEU A 34 16.77 -15.95 -17.08
CA LEU A 34 15.76 -15.03 -16.55
C LEU A 34 15.36 -15.33 -15.09
N MET A 35 16.26 -15.92 -14.31
CA MET A 35 16.08 -16.13 -12.88
C MET A 35 16.69 -14.96 -12.11
N VAL A 36 15.99 -14.52 -11.07
CA VAL A 36 16.47 -13.43 -10.20
C VAL A 36 17.69 -13.92 -9.40
N THR A 37 18.76 -13.12 -9.41
CA THR A 37 19.99 -13.41 -8.65
C THR A 37 19.88 -12.90 -7.20
N GLU A 38 20.83 -13.27 -6.34
CA GLU A 38 20.92 -12.71 -4.97
C GLU A 38 21.03 -11.17 -4.99
N ASN A 39 21.80 -10.62 -5.94
CA ASN A 39 21.94 -9.18 -6.12
C ASN A 39 20.60 -8.53 -6.54
N GLY A 40 19.85 -9.19 -7.43
CA GLY A 40 18.51 -8.76 -7.83
C GLY A 40 17.52 -8.78 -6.66
N LEU A 41 17.55 -9.81 -5.83
CA LEU A 41 16.72 -9.89 -4.62
C LEU A 41 17.08 -8.79 -3.61
N CYS A 42 18.36 -8.53 -3.40
CA CYS A 42 18.84 -7.47 -2.53
C CYS A 42 18.35 -6.09 -3.01
N GLU A 43 18.41 -5.82 -4.31
CA GLU A 43 17.93 -4.56 -4.90
C GLU A 43 16.41 -4.40 -4.78
N LEU A 44 15.63 -5.47 -5.00
CA LEU A 44 14.20 -5.47 -4.78
C LEU A 44 13.84 -5.16 -3.31
N GLN A 45 14.53 -5.78 -2.36
CA GLN A 45 14.34 -5.51 -0.93
C GLN A 45 14.69 -4.07 -0.57
N ARG A 46 15.77 -3.53 -1.11
CA ARG A 46 16.21 -2.14 -0.87
C ARG A 46 15.22 -1.10 -1.39
N THR A 47 14.56 -1.39 -2.50
CA THR A 47 13.60 -0.46 -3.15
C THR A 47 12.15 -0.69 -2.76
N SER A 48 11.84 -1.78 -2.04
CA SER A 48 10.50 -2.06 -1.55
C SER A 48 10.16 -1.21 -0.34
N PRO A 49 8.94 -0.68 -0.24
CA PRO A 49 8.50 0.03 0.96
C PRO A 49 8.44 -0.95 2.15
N HIS A 50 8.95 -0.52 3.30
CA HIS A 50 8.97 -1.35 4.52
C HIS A 50 7.69 -1.19 5.34
N ASN A 51 7.03 -0.04 5.24
CA ASN A 51 5.78 0.26 5.94
C ASN A 51 4.79 1.03 5.06
N ALA A 52 3.56 1.16 5.54
CA ALA A 52 2.52 1.93 4.89
C ALA A 52 1.75 2.80 5.89
N VAL A 53 1.35 3.98 5.43
CA VAL A 53 0.48 4.88 6.19
C VAL A 53 -0.84 5.05 5.45
N ILE A 54 -1.95 4.71 6.11
CA ILE A 54 -3.31 4.89 5.59
C ILE A 54 -3.93 6.12 6.26
N LEU A 55 -4.33 7.12 5.46
CA LEU A 55 -4.97 8.32 5.96
C LEU A 55 -6.50 8.12 6.00
N ALA A 56 -7.04 7.90 7.20
CA ALA A 56 -8.46 7.63 7.44
C ALA A 56 -9.13 8.61 8.42
N ALA A 57 -8.50 9.77 8.68
CA ALA A 57 -8.97 10.72 9.70
C ALA A 57 -10.14 11.61 9.26
N GLY A 58 -10.45 11.71 7.97
CA GLY A 58 -11.40 12.69 7.44
C GLY A 58 -12.88 12.33 7.63
N TYR A 59 -13.74 13.35 7.72
CA TYR A 59 -15.20 13.20 7.78
C TYR A 59 -15.84 12.53 6.57
N GLY A 60 -15.22 12.60 5.39
CA GLY A 60 -15.82 12.10 4.16
C GLY A 60 -17.08 12.89 3.72
N MET A 61 -17.13 14.19 3.94
CA MET A 61 -18.29 15.07 3.69
C MET A 61 -18.98 14.86 2.33
N ARG A 62 -18.22 14.47 1.31
CA ARG A 62 -18.75 14.18 -0.04
C ARG A 62 -19.61 12.91 -0.12
N MET A 63 -19.63 12.10 0.93
CA MET A 63 -20.37 10.84 1.00
C MET A 63 -21.57 10.89 1.96
N VAL A 64 -21.91 12.07 2.48
CA VAL A 64 -23.12 12.26 3.28
C VAL A 64 -24.35 11.99 2.37
N PRO A 65 -25.38 11.23 2.84
CA PRO A 65 -25.55 10.70 4.21
C PRO A 65 -24.95 9.32 4.49
N ILE A 66 -24.33 8.67 3.52
CA ILE A 66 -23.88 7.26 3.60
C ILE A 66 -22.90 7.03 4.76
N ASN A 67 -22.06 8.03 5.08
CA ASN A 67 -21.04 7.95 6.10
C ASN A 67 -21.44 8.51 7.47
N LEU A 68 -22.73 8.77 7.71
CA LEU A 68 -23.21 9.28 9.02
C LEU A 68 -23.10 8.23 10.12
N GLU A 69 -23.27 6.95 9.78
CA GLU A 69 -23.22 5.85 10.73
C GLU A 69 -21.86 5.15 10.80
N LYS A 70 -21.09 5.20 9.70
CA LYS A 70 -19.77 4.57 9.61
C LYS A 70 -18.77 5.48 8.89
N PRO A 71 -17.50 5.52 9.33
CA PRO A 71 -16.46 6.24 8.62
C PRO A 71 -16.26 5.69 7.20
N LYS A 72 -15.82 6.55 6.27
CA LYS A 72 -15.62 6.18 4.86
C LYS A 72 -14.77 4.93 4.67
N GLY A 73 -13.69 4.76 5.43
CA GLY A 73 -12.80 3.59 5.33
C GLY A 73 -13.47 2.28 5.71
N LEU A 74 -14.53 2.33 6.52
CA LEU A 74 -15.29 1.16 6.98
C LEU A 74 -16.55 0.90 6.14
N LEU A 75 -16.77 1.63 5.05
CA LEU A 75 -17.82 1.31 4.10
C LEU A 75 -17.51 -0.01 3.39
N GLU A 76 -18.58 -0.73 3.09
CA GLU A 76 -18.49 -2.00 2.38
C GLU A 76 -18.70 -1.79 0.88
N ALA A 77 -17.90 -2.45 0.08
CA ALA A 77 -18.05 -2.54 -1.35
C ALA A 77 -17.93 -4.01 -1.78
N ARG A 78 -18.93 -4.52 -2.45
CA ARG A 78 -19.00 -5.93 -2.91
C ARG A 78 -18.81 -6.95 -1.78
N GLY A 79 -19.35 -6.65 -0.59
CA GLY A 79 -19.28 -7.53 0.58
C GLY A 79 -17.96 -7.48 1.36
N GLU A 80 -17.06 -6.53 1.05
CA GLU A 80 -15.81 -6.33 1.77
C GLU A 80 -15.69 -4.91 2.32
N VAL A 81 -15.17 -4.79 3.54
CA VAL A 81 -14.82 -3.49 4.13
C VAL A 81 -13.59 -2.91 3.42
N LEU A 82 -13.70 -1.68 2.93
CA LEU A 82 -12.68 -1.06 2.08
C LEU A 82 -11.28 -1.05 2.69
N ILE A 83 -11.17 -0.66 3.97
CA ILE A 83 -9.87 -0.60 4.64
C ILE A 83 -9.29 -1.99 4.90
N GLU A 84 -10.12 -2.99 5.19
CA GLU A 84 -9.67 -4.35 5.38
C GLU A 84 -9.11 -4.95 4.10
N ARG A 85 -9.78 -4.69 2.97
CA ARG A 85 -9.28 -5.08 1.66
C ARG A 85 -7.93 -4.45 1.36
N LEU A 86 -7.77 -3.15 1.63
CA LEU A 86 -6.50 -2.43 1.43
C LEU A 86 -5.40 -3.03 2.31
N ILE A 87 -5.66 -3.32 3.57
CA ILE A 87 -4.69 -3.95 4.49
C ILE A 87 -4.27 -5.32 3.96
N ARG A 88 -5.22 -6.16 3.51
CA ARG A 88 -4.88 -7.45 2.91
C ARG A 88 -3.99 -7.30 1.67
N GLN A 89 -4.30 -6.35 0.79
CA GLN A 89 -3.47 -6.08 -0.39
C GLN A 89 -2.04 -5.62 -0.02
N LEU A 90 -1.88 -4.84 1.05
CA LEU A 90 -0.57 -4.44 1.58
C LEU A 90 0.19 -5.65 2.14
N HIS A 91 -0.48 -6.53 2.90
CA HIS A 91 0.12 -7.77 3.40
C HIS A 91 0.56 -8.69 2.26
N ASP A 92 -0.28 -8.86 1.22
CA ASP A 92 0.04 -9.65 0.03
C ASP A 92 1.25 -9.08 -0.74
N ALA A 93 1.45 -7.76 -0.68
CA ALA A 93 2.63 -7.07 -1.22
C ALA A 93 3.87 -7.14 -0.29
N GLY A 94 3.77 -7.82 0.86
CA GLY A 94 4.87 -7.99 1.82
C GLY A 94 5.02 -6.84 2.82
N ILE A 95 4.06 -5.90 2.87
CA ILE A 95 4.07 -4.77 3.80
C ILE A 95 3.21 -5.12 5.01
N HIS A 96 3.84 -5.40 6.14
CA HIS A 96 3.16 -5.83 7.38
C HIS A 96 3.14 -4.73 8.46
N GLU A 97 4.02 -3.75 8.37
CA GLU A 97 4.04 -2.60 9.28
C GLU A 97 3.13 -1.50 8.73
N ILE A 98 1.90 -1.42 9.26
CA ILE A 98 0.85 -0.53 8.75
C ILE A 98 0.38 0.41 9.85
N TYR A 99 0.41 1.70 9.55
CA TYR A 99 -0.09 2.77 10.39
C TYR A 99 -1.38 3.35 9.79
N ILE A 100 -2.41 3.54 10.61
CA ILE A 100 -3.67 4.12 10.17
C ILE A 100 -3.89 5.42 10.95
N VAL A 101 -3.89 6.55 10.25
CA VAL A 101 -4.22 7.84 10.86
C VAL A 101 -5.73 7.99 10.91
N VAL A 102 -6.27 8.00 12.11
CA VAL A 102 -7.71 8.08 12.39
C VAL A 102 -8.06 9.40 13.06
N GLY A 103 -9.32 9.80 13.00
CA GLY A 103 -9.83 11.03 13.60
C GLY A 103 -11.32 10.90 13.86
N PHE A 104 -12.15 11.16 12.84
CA PHE A 104 -13.60 10.99 12.93
C PHE A 104 -13.96 9.53 13.21
N MET A 105 -14.74 9.29 14.28
CA MET A 105 -15.18 7.97 14.72
C MET A 105 -14.01 6.98 14.87
N LYS A 106 -12.90 7.41 15.48
CA LYS A 106 -11.68 6.60 15.64
C LYS A 106 -11.92 5.25 16.30
N GLU A 107 -12.87 5.17 17.21
CA GLU A 107 -13.25 3.97 17.97
C GLU A 107 -13.70 2.84 17.04
N CYS A 108 -14.29 3.18 15.90
CA CYS A 108 -14.73 2.19 14.91
C CYS A 108 -13.56 1.45 14.23
N TYR A 109 -12.34 1.96 14.34
CA TYR A 109 -11.14 1.35 13.74
C TYR A 109 -10.35 0.46 14.71
N GLU A 110 -10.65 0.48 16.02
CA GLU A 110 -9.86 -0.22 17.04
C GLU A 110 -9.78 -1.73 16.80
N TYR A 111 -10.82 -2.36 16.28
CA TYR A 111 -10.84 -3.78 15.97
C TYR A 111 -9.76 -4.20 14.94
N LEU A 112 -9.27 -3.27 14.12
CA LEU A 112 -8.23 -3.54 13.13
C LEU A 112 -6.88 -3.83 13.78
N ILE A 113 -6.63 -3.33 15.01
CA ILE A 113 -5.42 -3.61 15.78
C ILE A 113 -5.33 -5.12 16.02
N ASP A 114 -6.39 -5.70 16.58
CA ASP A 114 -6.40 -7.14 16.91
C ASP A 114 -6.49 -8.02 15.68
N LYS A 115 -7.25 -7.57 14.65
CA LYS A 115 -7.50 -8.38 13.45
C LYS A 115 -6.32 -8.43 12.48
N PHE A 116 -5.57 -7.32 12.34
CA PHE A 116 -4.53 -7.16 11.31
C PHE A 116 -3.18 -6.71 11.86
N ASN A 117 -3.04 -6.55 13.17
CA ASN A 117 -1.82 -6.07 13.83
C ASN A 117 -1.34 -4.71 13.28
N VAL A 118 -2.27 -3.80 13.04
CA VAL A 118 -1.97 -2.42 12.60
C VAL A 118 -1.83 -1.48 13.80
N GLN A 119 -1.23 -0.31 13.59
CA GLN A 119 -1.10 0.72 14.59
C GLN A 119 -1.98 1.93 14.24
N LEU A 120 -2.74 2.45 15.23
CA LEU A 120 -3.56 3.64 15.06
C LEU A 120 -2.82 4.88 15.54
N ILE A 121 -2.82 5.92 14.71
CA ILE A 121 -2.31 7.26 15.03
C ILE A 121 -3.50 8.22 15.07
N VAL A 122 -3.78 8.82 16.22
CA VAL A 122 -4.92 9.73 16.36
C VAL A 122 -4.55 11.14 15.90
N ASN A 123 -5.32 11.66 14.93
CA ASN A 123 -5.32 13.06 14.56
C ASN A 123 -6.50 13.78 15.25
N GLU A 124 -6.25 14.40 16.39
CA GLU A 124 -7.28 15.13 17.16
C GLU A 124 -7.78 16.39 16.43
N LYS A 125 -7.00 16.92 15.48
CA LYS A 125 -7.32 18.12 14.71
C LYS A 125 -7.94 17.81 13.34
N TYR A 126 -8.50 16.62 13.16
CA TYR A 126 -9.04 16.16 11.88
C TYR A 126 -10.13 17.08 11.29
N ALA A 127 -10.90 17.76 12.15
CA ALA A 127 -11.95 18.69 11.74
C ALA A 127 -11.41 20.04 11.19
N ALA A 128 -10.24 20.47 11.68
CA ALA A 128 -9.65 21.77 11.37
C ALA A 128 -8.47 21.69 10.41
N LYS A 129 -7.88 20.49 10.26
CA LYS A 129 -6.66 20.26 9.47
C LYS A 129 -6.91 19.20 8.40
N ASN A 130 -6.24 19.36 7.27
CA ASN A 130 -6.35 18.46 6.12
C ASN A 130 -5.44 17.22 6.22
N ASN A 131 -5.40 16.42 5.14
CA ASN A 131 -4.57 15.22 5.02
C ASN A 131 -3.08 15.48 5.22
N LEU A 132 -2.56 16.67 4.90
CA LEU A 132 -1.17 17.02 5.13
C LEU A 132 -0.81 16.98 6.62
N TYR A 133 -1.72 17.45 7.48
CA TYR A 133 -1.51 17.34 8.93
C TYR A 133 -1.58 15.89 9.43
N SER A 134 -2.47 15.08 8.84
CA SER A 134 -2.50 13.65 9.13
C SER A 134 -1.19 12.95 8.73
N LEU A 135 -0.63 13.28 7.58
CA LEU A 135 0.68 12.79 7.12
C LEU A 135 1.80 13.26 8.05
N TYR A 136 1.80 14.53 8.45
CA TYR A 136 2.76 15.08 9.42
C TYR A 136 2.74 14.31 10.76
N ARG A 137 1.55 13.90 11.23
CA ARG A 137 1.43 13.08 12.44
C ARG A 137 2.07 11.69 12.29
N ALA A 138 2.12 11.17 11.09
CA ALA A 138 2.70 9.87 10.76
C ALA A 138 4.17 9.96 10.30
N GLU A 139 4.73 11.17 10.09
CA GLU A 139 6.06 11.40 9.51
C GLU A 139 7.16 10.56 10.14
N LYS A 140 7.20 10.48 11.47
CA LYS A 140 8.22 9.72 12.21
C LYS A 140 8.15 8.19 12.01
N HIS A 141 7.08 7.70 11.42
CA HIS A 141 6.87 6.27 11.14
C HIS A 141 7.09 5.92 9.67
N LEU A 142 7.31 6.92 8.79
CA LEU A 142 7.63 6.70 7.39
C LEU A 142 9.13 6.38 7.24
N THR A 143 9.43 5.22 6.66
CA THR A 143 10.80 4.76 6.39
C THR A 143 10.96 4.36 4.94
#